data_72ed2b3c690b9727a319af43145e0a98
#
_entry.id   72ed2b3c690b9727a319af43145e0a98
#
_cell.length_a   1.000
_cell.length_b   1.000
_cell.length_c   1.000
_cell.angle_alpha   90.00
_cell.angle_beta   90.00
_cell.angle_gamma   90.00
#
_symmetry.space_group_name_H-M   'P 1'
#
loop_
_entity.id
_entity.type
_entity.pdbx_description
1 polymer ?
#
loop_
_entity_poly.entity_id
_entity_poly.type
_entity_poly.pdbx_seq_one_letter_code
_entity_poly.pdbx_strand_id
1 'polypeptide(L)'
;MLWRMRSSRGRPLNAPAAFILPCQPTVAKQPPAGPGWAHELKHDGYRLQIHVRDGRVRLFTMNGNDWTKRYPRIVEEAARLRAPLIIDAEVVHLSADGVPDFDALHSRTADDKAVALAFDLLLSGDDIRRQPLIERKNALKWVLRKAREGIQYVEHAEGHGDKLFAAVCHLGLEGIVSKRLTSIYKSGPSKAWIKVKNPNAPAASRARDGTF
;
A
#
# COMPACT_ATOMS: atom_id res chain seq x y z
N MET A 1 16.20 -7.94 -23.48
CA MET A 1 14.86 -7.48 -23.91
C MET A 1 14.53 -6.20 -23.17
N LEU A 2 14.50 -5.06 -23.87
CA LEU A 2 14.29 -3.72 -23.28
C LEU A 2 12.83 -3.59 -22.83
N TRP A 3 12.63 -3.38 -21.56
CA TRP A 3 11.34 -3.16 -20.92
C TRP A 3 10.80 -1.77 -21.29
N ARG A 4 10.05 -1.68 -22.39
CA ARG A 4 9.29 -0.48 -22.76
C ARG A 4 7.87 -0.58 -22.19
N MET A 5 7.66 -0.11 -20.94
CA MET A 5 6.31 0.26 -20.52
C MET A 5 5.92 1.56 -21.24
N ARG A 6 4.87 1.51 -22.04
CA ARG A 6 4.22 2.72 -22.55
C ARG A 6 3.56 3.42 -21.38
N SER A 7 4.10 4.57 -20.96
CA SER A 7 3.50 5.43 -19.96
C SER A 7 2.26 6.10 -20.55
N SER A 8 1.09 5.76 -20.00
CA SER A 8 -0.10 6.58 -20.17
C SER A 8 0.04 7.90 -19.42
N ARG A 9 -0.64 8.92 -19.90
CA ARG A 9 -0.68 10.32 -19.42
C ARG A 9 -0.69 10.43 -17.89
N GLY A 10 0.17 11.25 -17.32
CA GLY A 10 0.14 11.65 -15.90
C GLY A 10 1.31 11.19 -15.03
N ARG A 11 2.42 10.76 -15.63
CA ARG A 11 3.64 10.45 -14.87
C ARG A 11 4.25 11.73 -14.28
N PRO A 12 4.61 11.76 -12.98
CA PRO A 12 5.39 12.87 -12.41
C PRO A 12 6.65 13.15 -13.21
N LEU A 13 7.01 14.42 -13.41
CA LEU A 13 8.14 14.83 -14.25
C LEU A 13 9.47 14.20 -13.82
N ASN A 14 9.66 13.92 -12.52
CA ASN A 14 10.87 13.35 -11.94
C ASN A 14 10.76 11.84 -11.64
N ALA A 15 9.66 11.19 -12.01
CA ALA A 15 9.47 9.77 -11.71
C ALA A 15 10.33 8.90 -12.64
N PRO A 16 10.97 7.84 -12.12
CA PRO A 16 11.75 6.91 -12.94
C PRO A 16 10.88 6.22 -13.99
N ALA A 17 11.52 5.71 -15.07
CA ALA A 17 10.81 5.11 -16.21
C ALA A 17 9.89 3.95 -15.83
N ALA A 18 10.20 3.25 -14.74
CA ALA A 18 9.44 2.10 -14.21
C ALA A 18 8.37 2.49 -13.18
N PHE A 19 8.31 3.74 -12.72
CA PHE A 19 7.32 4.18 -11.74
C PHE A 19 5.90 4.09 -12.30
N ILE A 20 5.01 3.49 -11.52
CA ILE A 20 3.60 3.33 -11.85
C ILE A 20 2.80 4.33 -11.02
N LEU A 21 2.05 5.22 -11.67
CA LEU A 21 1.18 6.14 -10.94
C LEU A 21 0.20 5.35 -10.06
N PRO A 22 0.16 5.58 -8.73
CA PRO A 22 -0.66 4.79 -7.83
C PRO A 22 -2.17 4.90 -8.11
N CYS A 23 -2.88 3.78 -7.86
CA CYS A 23 -4.34 3.77 -7.80
C CYS A 23 -4.80 4.60 -6.60
N GLN A 24 -5.76 5.52 -6.79
CA GLN A 24 -6.27 6.42 -5.76
C GLN A 24 -7.71 6.04 -5.40
N PRO A 25 -7.96 5.59 -4.14
CA PRO A 25 -9.32 5.25 -3.70
C PRO A 25 -10.24 6.47 -3.68
N THR A 26 -11.50 6.25 -4.08
CA THR A 26 -12.58 7.23 -3.87
C THR A 26 -12.99 7.28 -2.40
N VAL A 27 -13.28 8.46 -1.88
CA VAL A 27 -13.79 8.64 -0.50
C VAL A 27 -15.29 8.32 -0.47
N ALA A 28 -15.72 7.57 0.56
CA ALA A 28 -17.14 7.35 0.85
C ALA A 28 -17.40 7.47 2.35
N LYS A 29 -18.69 7.61 2.71
CA LYS A 29 -19.13 7.66 4.12
C LYS A 29 -19.28 6.27 4.74
N GLN A 30 -19.57 5.26 3.91
CA GLN A 30 -19.79 3.89 4.34
C GLN A 30 -19.10 2.91 3.39
N PRO A 31 -18.70 1.72 3.87
CA PRO A 31 -18.19 0.66 3.03
C PRO A 31 -19.23 0.19 2.01
N PRO A 32 -18.81 -0.29 0.84
CA PRO A 32 -19.73 -0.88 -0.11
C PRO A 32 -20.34 -2.15 0.48
N ALA A 33 -21.65 -2.33 0.23
CA ALA A 33 -22.37 -3.52 0.63
C ALA A 33 -22.24 -4.65 -0.40
N GLY A 34 -22.55 -5.89 0.06
CA GLY A 34 -22.61 -7.09 -0.78
C GLY A 34 -21.26 -7.75 -1.04
N PRO A 35 -21.26 -8.86 -1.80
CA PRO A 35 -20.08 -9.66 -2.07
C PRO A 35 -19.14 -9.01 -3.09
N GLY A 36 -17.95 -9.60 -3.24
CA GLY A 36 -16.96 -9.21 -4.25
C GLY A 36 -16.07 -8.02 -3.85
N TRP A 37 -16.01 -7.72 -2.56
CA TRP A 37 -15.13 -6.71 -2.01
C TRP A 37 -14.15 -7.32 -0.99
N ALA A 38 -12.88 -6.97 -1.13
CA ALA A 38 -11.86 -7.15 -0.10
C ALA A 38 -11.82 -5.90 0.77
N HIS A 39 -11.99 -6.04 2.07
CA HIS A 39 -11.91 -4.96 3.04
C HIS A 39 -10.60 -5.07 3.80
N GLU A 40 -9.76 -4.06 3.74
CA GLU A 40 -8.46 -3.98 4.38
C GLU A 40 -8.44 -2.86 5.40
N LEU A 41 -7.64 -2.99 6.45
CA LEU A 41 -7.36 -1.87 7.36
C LEU A 41 -6.68 -0.74 6.57
N LYS A 42 -7.12 0.48 6.80
CA LYS A 42 -6.43 1.67 6.32
C LYS A 42 -5.36 2.05 7.34
N HIS A 43 -4.12 1.83 6.95
CA HIS A 43 -2.98 2.19 7.78
C HIS A 43 -2.59 3.66 7.57
N ASP A 44 -2.17 4.30 8.65
CA ASP A 44 -1.70 5.68 8.68
C ASP A 44 -0.17 5.69 8.50
N GLY A 45 0.29 6.01 7.31
CA GLY A 45 1.70 5.94 6.95
C GLY A 45 2.03 6.68 5.65
N TYR A 46 3.10 6.27 4.99
CA TYR A 46 3.51 6.78 3.69
C TYR A 46 3.41 5.70 2.62
N ARG A 47 2.62 5.97 1.57
CA ARG A 47 2.52 5.04 0.45
C ARG A 47 3.82 4.98 -0.34
N LEU A 48 4.32 3.76 -0.53
CA LEU A 48 5.52 3.45 -1.29
C LEU A 48 5.30 2.36 -2.33
N GLN A 49 6.04 2.45 -3.44
CA GLN A 49 6.27 1.33 -4.34
C GLN A 49 7.66 0.75 -4.08
N ILE A 50 7.73 -0.56 -3.88
CA ILE A 50 8.97 -1.32 -3.73
C ILE A 50 9.28 -1.93 -5.09
N HIS A 51 10.37 -1.51 -5.70
CA HIS A 51 10.86 -2.02 -6.97
C HIS A 51 12.07 -2.91 -6.72
N VAL A 52 11.97 -4.17 -7.13
CA VAL A 52 13.09 -5.14 -7.10
C VAL A 52 13.43 -5.54 -8.52
N ARG A 53 14.66 -5.28 -8.96
CA ARG A 53 15.10 -5.62 -10.29
C ARG A 53 16.63 -5.75 -10.35
N ASP A 54 17.13 -6.79 -11.04
CA ASP A 54 18.56 -7.00 -11.34
C ASP A 54 19.44 -6.88 -10.06
N GLY A 55 18.97 -7.46 -8.94
CA GLY A 55 19.64 -7.40 -7.63
C GLY A 55 19.57 -6.03 -6.93
N ARG A 56 18.83 -5.07 -7.49
CA ARG A 56 18.69 -3.72 -6.94
C ARG A 56 17.28 -3.49 -6.40
N VAL A 57 17.20 -2.82 -5.26
CA VAL A 57 15.94 -2.36 -4.65
C VAL A 57 15.85 -0.85 -4.74
N ARG A 58 14.68 -0.33 -5.11
CA ARG A 58 14.35 1.10 -5.08
C ARG A 58 12.99 1.29 -4.43
N LEU A 59 12.87 2.30 -3.60
CA LEU A 59 11.63 2.67 -2.92
C LEU A 59 11.16 4.03 -3.43
N PHE A 60 9.95 4.09 -3.97
CA PHE A 60 9.40 5.33 -4.52
C PHE A 60 8.13 5.74 -3.80
N THR A 61 8.07 7.00 -3.35
CA THR A 61 6.85 7.57 -2.76
C THR A 61 5.71 7.63 -3.78
N MET A 62 4.52 7.98 -3.32
CA MET A 62 3.34 8.21 -4.17
C MET A 62 3.61 9.21 -5.32
N ASN A 63 4.53 10.15 -5.11
CA ASN A 63 4.93 11.17 -6.09
C ASN A 63 6.18 10.78 -6.90
N GLY A 64 6.71 9.56 -6.72
CA GLY A 64 7.88 9.07 -7.43
C GLY A 64 9.23 9.56 -6.88
N ASN A 65 9.25 10.17 -5.70
CA ASN A 65 10.51 10.51 -5.03
C ASN A 65 11.19 9.26 -4.50
N ASP A 66 12.51 9.19 -4.64
CA ASP A 66 13.32 8.07 -4.19
C ASP A 66 13.61 8.17 -2.69
N TRP A 67 13.06 7.23 -1.93
CA TRP A 67 13.28 7.08 -0.51
C TRP A 67 14.05 5.81 -0.14
N THR A 68 14.79 5.23 -1.07
CA THR A 68 15.54 3.98 -0.86
C THR A 68 16.47 4.05 0.35
N LYS A 69 17.17 5.18 0.55
CA LYS A 69 18.08 5.36 1.68
C LYS A 69 17.38 5.55 3.02
N ARG A 70 16.09 5.92 3.00
CA ARG A 70 15.32 6.22 4.20
C ARG A 70 14.93 4.97 4.99
N TYR A 71 14.64 3.86 4.30
CA TYR A 71 14.11 2.64 4.92
C TYR A 71 15.00 1.41 4.67
N PRO A 72 16.17 1.32 5.32
CA PRO A 72 17.14 0.26 5.06
C PRO A 72 16.59 -1.14 5.35
N ARG A 73 15.79 -1.31 6.41
CA ARG A 73 15.15 -2.59 6.75
C ARG A 73 14.25 -3.13 5.64
N ILE A 74 13.45 -2.24 5.01
CA ILE A 74 12.60 -2.62 3.88
C ILE A 74 13.45 -3.01 2.67
N VAL A 75 14.53 -2.27 2.41
CA VAL A 75 15.47 -2.57 1.31
C VAL A 75 16.12 -3.94 1.50
N GLU A 76 16.62 -4.23 2.70
CA GLU A 76 17.24 -5.52 3.02
C GLU A 76 16.27 -6.69 2.85
N GLU A 77 15.02 -6.54 3.31
CA GLU A 77 14.01 -7.57 3.15
C GLU A 77 13.61 -7.76 1.68
N ALA A 78 13.39 -6.67 0.95
CA ALA A 78 13.05 -6.70 -0.47
C ALA A 78 14.16 -7.32 -1.33
N ALA A 79 15.43 -7.14 -0.96
CA ALA A 79 16.58 -7.74 -1.67
C ALA A 79 16.58 -9.27 -1.64
N ARG A 80 15.88 -9.89 -0.68
CA ARG A 80 15.74 -11.36 -0.57
C ARG A 80 14.61 -11.91 -1.45
N LEU A 81 13.75 -11.05 -1.97
CA LEU A 81 12.65 -11.45 -2.84
C LEU A 81 13.17 -11.76 -4.25
N ARG A 82 12.48 -12.70 -4.93
CA ARG A 82 12.82 -13.03 -6.32
C ARG A 82 12.34 -11.91 -7.26
N ALA A 83 13.25 -11.32 -7.98
CA ALA A 83 13.00 -10.24 -8.96
C ALA A 83 12.60 -10.79 -10.35
N PRO A 84 12.00 -9.94 -11.23
CA PRO A 84 11.59 -8.55 -10.99
C PRO A 84 10.22 -8.43 -10.32
N LEU A 85 10.08 -7.46 -9.40
CA LEU A 85 8.84 -7.18 -8.67
C LEU A 85 8.55 -5.69 -8.60
N ILE A 86 7.28 -5.33 -8.59
CA ILE A 86 6.79 -4.01 -8.13
C ILE A 86 5.63 -4.27 -7.16
N ILE A 87 5.83 -3.89 -5.90
CA ILE A 87 4.87 -4.05 -4.82
C ILE A 87 4.35 -2.67 -4.42
N ASP A 88 3.05 -2.54 -4.22
CA ASP A 88 2.40 -1.34 -3.69
C ASP A 88 2.13 -1.54 -2.19
N ALA A 89 2.63 -0.65 -1.36
CA ALA A 89 2.64 -0.81 0.10
C ALA A 89 2.40 0.51 0.82
N GLU A 90 2.02 0.43 2.10
CA GLU A 90 2.06 1.55 3.04
C GLU A 90 3.21 1.32 4.02
N VAL A 91 4.09 2.30 4.18
CA VAL A 91 5.15 2.23 5.19
C VAL A 91 4.64 2.81 6.49
N VAL A 92 4.81 2.03 7.56
CA VAL A 92 4.40 2.40 8.91
C VAL A 92 5.56 2.15 9.89
N HIS A 93 5.52 2.84 11.01
CA HIS A 93 6.18 2.40 12.23
C HIS A 93 5.12 1.74 13.12
N LEU A 94 5.41 0.56 13.63
CA LEU A 94 4.54 -0.14 14.58
C LEU A 94 5.12 0.02 15.99
N SER A 95 4.29 0.51 16.92
CA SER A 95 4.60 0.49 18.35
C SER A 95 4.79 -0.94 18.87
N ALA A 96 5.22 -1.09 20.12
CA ALA A 96 5.35 -2.40 20.77
C ALA A 96 4.05 -3.20 20.77
N ASP A 97 2.90 -2.51 20.79
CA ASP A 97 1.56 -3.11 20.75
C ASP A 97 1.05 -3.37 19.32
N GLY A 98 1.89 -3.14 18.30
CA GLY A 98 1.56 -3.36 16.90
C GLY A 98 0.65 -2.30 16.28
N VAL A 99 0.44 -1.17 16.96
CA VAL A 99 -0.38 -0.05 16.46
C VAL A 99 0.50 0.90 15.64
N PRO A 100 0.04 1.38 14.46
CA PRO A 100 0.78 2.37 13.68
C PRO A 100 0.99 3.69 14.45
N ASP A 101 2.25 4.10 14.53
CA ASP A 101 2.69 5.36 15.11
C ASP A 101 3.22 6.29 14.00
N PHE A 102 2.33 7.15 13.52
CA PHE A 102 2.67 8.09 12.45
C PHE A 102 3.64 9.17 12.89
N ASP A 103 3.59 9.60 14.15
CA ASP A 103 4.44 10.69 14.65
C ASP A 103 5.91 10.24 14.71
N ALA A 104 6.17 9.00 15.14
CA ALA A 104 7.50 8.40 15.08
C ALA A 104 8.01 8.25 13.64
N LEU A 105 7.13 7.89 12.69
CA LEU A 105 7.47 7.80 11.28
C LEU A 105 7.73 9.19 10.67
N HIS A 106 6.90 10.20 11.02
CA HIS A 106 7.01 11.56 10.50
C HIS A 106 8.29 12.25 11.00
N SER A 107 8.61 12.13 12.28
CA SER A 107 9.82 12.68 12.91
C SER A 107 11.11 11.99 12.48
N ARG A 108 11.03 10.90 11.69
CA ARG A 108 12.14 10.07 11.23
C ARG A 108 12.94 9.36 12.33
N THR A 109 12.44 9.34 13.55
CA THR A 109 13.11 8.68 14.68
C THR A 109 13.02 7.16 14.60
N ALA A 110 12.18 6.63 13.70
CA ALA A 110 11.92 5.21 13.55
C ALA A 110 12.09 4.70 12.11
N ASP A 111 12.81 5.44 11.25
CA ASP A 111 13.00 5.07 9.85
C ASP A 111 13.69 3.70 9.68
N ASP A 112 14.59 3.33 10.59
CA ASP A 112 15.30 2.04 10.64
C ASP A 112 14.40 0.87 11.10
N LYS A 113 13.29 1.16 11.78
CA LYS A 113 12.30 0.19 12.29
C LYS A 113 11.04 0.12 11.44
N ALA A 114 10.96 0.96 10.41
CA ALA A 114 9.79 1.01 9.54
C ALA A 114 9.52 -0.33 8.84
N VAL A 115 8.24 -0.63 8.65
CA VAL A 115 7.74 -1.84 8.00
C VAL A 115 6.87 -1.45 6.81
N ALA A 116 6.99 -2.16 5.69
CA ALA A 116 6.10 -2.01 4.56
C ALA A 116 4.94 -3.00 4.65
N LEU A 117 3.71 -2.48 4.76
CA LEU A 117 2.47 -3.23 4.71
C LEU A 117 2.03 -3.33 3.25
N ALA A 118 2.33 -4.46 2.62
CA ALA A 118 2.12 -4.71 1.20
C ALA A 118 0.67 -5.15 0.92
N PHE A 119 -0.03 -4.43 0.05
CA PHE A 119 -1.44 -4.65 -0.23
C PHE A 119 -1.76 -4.93 -1.71
N ASP A 120 -0.82 -4.74 -2.64
CA ASP A 120 -0.99 -5.09 -4.05
C ASP A 120 0.35 -5.42 -4.72
N LEU A 121 0.29 -6.24 -5.78
CA LEU A 121 1.43 -6.62 -6.62
C LEU A 121 1.16 -6.18 -8.05
N LEU A 122 2.05 -5.36 -8.60
CA LEU A 122 1.85 -4.74 -9.90
C LEU A 122 2.67 -5.41 -11.00
N LEU A 123 3.79 -6.01 -10.61
CA LEU A 123 4.69 -6.75 -11.49
C LEU A 123 5.29 -7.94 -10.75
N SER A 124 5.27 -9.11 -11.38
CA SER A 124 5.92 -10.35 -10.92
C SER A 124 6.45 -11.11 -12.13
N GLY A 125 7.71 -10.83 -12.50
CA GLY A 125 8.24 -11.20 -13.81
C GLY A 125 7.64 -10.32 -14.90
N ASP A 126 6.33 -10.45 -15.11
CA ASP A 126 5.53 -9.68 -16.06
C ASP A 126 4.63 -8.63 -15.37
N ASP A 127 4.06 -7.73 -16.19
CA ASP A 127 3.04 -6.77 -15.73
C ASP A 127 1.70 -7.48 -15.50
N ILE A 128 1.32 -7.61 -14.23
CA ILE A 128 0.08 -8.30 -13.82
C ILE A 128 -1.06 -7.33 -13.44
N ARG A 129 -0.93 -6.04 -13.67
CA ARG A 129 -1.95 -5.03 -13.34
C ARG A 129 -3.30 -5.27 -14.00
N ARG A 130 -3.34 -6.00 -15.12
CA ARG A 130 -4.59 -6.37 -15.82
C ARG A 130 -5.28 -7.60 -15.23
N GLN A 131 -4.63 -8.33 -14.31
CA GLN A 131 -5.26 -9.42 -13.59
C GLN A 131 -6.23 -8.90 -12.54
N PRO A 132 -7.26 -9.66 -12.16
CA PRO A 132 -8.13 -9.36 -11.03
C PRO A 132 -7.34 -9.14 -9.75
N LEU A 133 -7.83 -8.26 -8.86
CA LEU A 133 -7.17 -7.97 -7.57
C LEU A 133 -6.90 -9.25 -6.76
N ILE A 134 -7.86 -10.18 -6.73
CA ILE A 134 -7.71 -11.43 -5.96
C ILE A 134 -6.51 -12.26 -6.44
N GLU A 135 -6.27 -12.31 -7.74
CA GLU A 135 -5.11 -13.02 -8.31
C GLU A 135 -3.80 -12.32 -7.94
N ARG A 136 -3.77 -10.99 -8.03
CA ARG A 136 -2.60 -10.20 -7.63
C ARG A 136 -2.31 -10.32 -6.12
N LYS A 137 -3.36 -10.37 -5.28
CA LYS A 137 -3.21 -10.59 -3.83
C LYS A 137 -2.69 -11.99 -3.52
N ASN A 138 -3.17 -13.01 -4.20
CA ASN A 138 -2.68 -14.39 -4.06
C ASN A 138 -1.20 -14.49 -4.47
N ALA A 139 -0.83 -13.86 -5.59
CA ALA A 139 0.56 -13.78 -6.04
C ALA A 139 1.44 -13.02 -5.02
N LEU A 140 0.94 -11.91 -4.45
CA LEU A 140 1.64 -11.14 -3.41
C LEU A 140 1.86 -12.01 -2.15
N LYS A 141 0.84 -12.71 -1.68
CA LYS A 141 0.93 -13.61 -0.52
C LYS A 141 1.96 -14.72 -0.77
N TRP A 142 2.00 -15.28 -1.97
CA TRP A 142 3.01 -16.27 -2.34
C TRP A 142 4.43 -15.67 -2.39
N VAL A 143 4.62 -14.49 -2.98
CA VAL A 143 5.91 -13.80 -3.02
C VAL A 143 6.42 -13.53 -1.61
N LEU A 144 5.56 -13.09 -0.70
CA LEU A 144 5.90 -12.70 0.66
C LEU A 144 5.92 -13.87 1.66
N ARG A 145 5.60 -15.11 1.26
CA ARG A 145 5.52 -16.26 2.19
C ARG A 145 6.79 -16.56 3.02
N LYS A 146 7.94 -16.05 2.59
CA LYS A 146 9.22 -16.15 3.27
C LYS A 146 9.75 -14.80 3.74
N ALA A 147 8.99 -13.73 3.53
CA ALA A 147 9.34 -12.42 4.03
C ALA A 147 9.27 -12.43 5.56
N ARG A 148 10.13 -11.61 6.16
CA ARG A 148 10.24 -11.50 7.62
C ARG A 148 9.61 -10.17 8.06
N GLU A 149 10.28 -9.50 8.96
CA GLU A 149 9.73 -8.34 9.67
C GLU A 149 9.70 -7.02 8.85
N GLY A 150 10.48 -6.90 7.76
CA GLY A 150 10.59 -5.65 6.98
C GLY A 150 9.44 -5.41 6.00
N ILE A 151 8.78 -6.50 5.53
CA ILE A 151 7.64 -6.42 4.61
C ILE A 151 6.59 -7.43 5.07
N GLN A 152 5.36 -6.96 5.28
CA GLN A 152 4.24 -7.79 5.71
C GLN A 152 3.09 -7.70 4.70
N TYR A 153 2.39 -8.82 4.51
CA TYR A 153 1.19 -8.88 3.68
C TYR A 153 0.00 -8.29 4.44
N VAL A 154 -0.78 -7.43 3.78
CA VAL A 154 -2.04 -6.91 4.33
C VAL A 154 -3.15 -7.93 4.07
N GLU A 155 -3.64 -8.56 5.13
CA GLU A 155 -4.81 -9.44 5.05
C GLU A 155 -6.08 -8.65 4.76
N HIS A 156 -7.10 -9.32 4.22
CA HIS A 156 -8.40 -8.73 3.93
C HIS A 156 -9.52 -9.63 4.41
N ALA A 157 -10.64 -9.02 4.75
CA ALA A 157 -11.90 -9.70 4.99
C ALA A 157 -12.80 -9.58 3.76
N GLU A 158 -13.57 -10.63 3.45
CA GLU A 158 -14.61 -10.59 2.43
C GLU A 158 -15.98 -10.49 3.08
N GLY A 159 -16.86 -9.66 2.52
CA GLY A 159 -18.18 -9.41 3.10
C GLY A 159 -18.11 -8.63 4.42
N HIS A 160 -19.28 -8.24 4.93
CA HIS A 160 -19.41 -7.57 6.25
C HIS A 160 -18.49 -6.35 6.45
N GLY A 161 -18.25 -5.55 5.42
CA GLY A 161 -17.42 -4.35 5.50
C GLY A 161 -17.93 -3.34 6.54
N ASP A 162 -19.22 -3.29 6.76
CA ASP A 162 -19.89 -2.51 7.81
C ASP A 162 -19.45 -2.92 9.22
N LYS A 163 -19.41 -4.22 9.50
CA LYS A 163 -18.95 -4.77 10.79
C LYS A 163 -17.45 -4.51 11.01
N LEU A 164 -16.66 -4.73 9.98
CA LEU A 164 -15.22 -4.43 10.05
C LEU A 164 -15.01 -2.93 10.32
N PHE A 165 -15.73 -2.05 9.63
CA PHE A 165 -15.60 -0.61 9.82
C PHE A 165 -16.02 -0.19 11.23
N ALA A 166 -17.12 -0.76 11.77
CA ALA A 166 -17.54 -0.50 13.16
C ALA A 166 -16.46 -0.93 14.16
N ALA A 167 -15.85 -2.11 13.99
CA ALA A 167 -14.76 -2.58 14.84
C ALA A 167 -13.52 -1.67 14.75
N VAL A 168 -13.15 -1.24 13.54
CA VAL A 168 -12.05 -0.32 13.29
C VAL A 168 -12.28 1.04 13.98
N CYS A 169 -13.52 1.56 13.95
CA CYS A 169 -13.87 2.79 14.64
C CYS A 169 -13.80 2.63 16.18
N HIS A 170 -14.26 1.49 16.70
CA HIS A 170 -14.18 1.19 18.13
C HIS A 170 -12.73 1.11 18.63
N LEU A 171 -11.83 0.57 17.82
CA LEU A 171 -10.40 0.49 18.11
C LEU A 171 -9.63 1.81 17.86
N GLY A 172 -10.30 2.87 17.43
CA GLY A 172 -9.66 4.16 17.16
C GLY A 172 -8.75 4.17 15.92
N LEU A 173 -8.81 3.15 15.06
CA LEU A 173 -7.97 3.04 13.86
C LEU A 173 -8.47 3.99 12.74
N GLU A 174 -7.62 4.26 11.75
CA GLU A 174 -7.84 5.30 10.72
C GLU A 174 -9.07 5.04 9.81
N GLY A 175 -9.40 3.78 9.56
CA GLY A 175 -10.52 3.41 8.70
C GLY A 175 -10.26 2.13 7.92
N ILE A 176 -10.95 1.97 6.81
CA ILE A 176 -10.78 0.83 5.92
C ILE A 176 -10.66 1.25 4.45
N VAL A 177 -10.05 0.38 3.64
CA VAL A 177 -10.07 0.46 2.17
C VAL A 177 -10.74 -0.79 1.64
N SER A 178 -11.86 -0.60 0.94
CA SER A 178 -12.61 -1.66 0.27
C SER A 178 -12.20 -1.69 -1.20
N LYS A 179 -11.77 -2.85 -1.69
CA LYS A 179 -11.28 -3.03 -3.05
C LYS A 179 -12.12 -4.10 -3.75
N ARG A 180 -12.60 -3.84 -4.97
CA ARG A 180 -13.36 -4.84 -5.73
C ARG A 180 -12.42 -5.96 -6.17
N LEU A 181 -12.73 -7.21 -5.78
CA LEU A 181 -11.90 -8.39 -6.01
C LEU A 181 -11.59 -8.66 -7.49
N THR A 182 -12.54 -8.35 -8.39
CA THR A 182 -12.39 -8.54 -9.84
C THR A 182 -11.73 -7.37 -10.55
N SER A 183 -11.34 -6.30 -9.83
CA SER A 183 -10.80 -5.10 -10.47
C SER A 183 -9.37 -5.27 -10.95
N ILE A 184 -9.08 -4.70 -12.12
CA ILE A 184 -7.71 -4.45 -12.57
C ILE A 184 -7.10 -3.29 -11.77
N TYR A 185 -5.76 -3.20 -11.74
CA TYR A 185 -5.08 -2.03 -11.18
C TYR A 185 -5.13 -0.86 -12.17
N LYS A 186 -5.80 0.22 -11.77
CA LYS A 186 -5.93 1.44 -12.56
C LYS A 186 -5.18 2.58 -11.89
N SER A 187 -4.19 3.15 -12.58
CA SER A 187 -3.49 4.36 -12.12
C SER A 187 -4.43 5.56 -12.03
N GLY A 188 -4.26 6.38 -10.98
CA GLY A 188 -5.09 7.55 -10.72
C GLY A 188 -6.42 7.20 -10.02
N PRO A 189 -7.43 8.09 -10.07
CA PRO A 189 -8.70 7.91 -9.36
C PRO A 189 -9.44 6.63 -9.79
N SER A 190 -9.93 5.87 -8.82
CA SER A 190 -10.61 4.60 -9.06
C SER A 190 -11.84 4.44 -8.17
N LYS A 191 -13.00 4.14 -8.79
CA LYS A 191 -14.22 3.76 -8.08
C LYS A 191 -14.22 2.29 -7.62
N ALA A 192 -13.26 1.49 -8.10
CA ALA A 192 -13.10 0.10 -7.66
C ALA A 192 -12.37 -0.01 -6.31
N TRP A 193 -11.76 1.07 -5.84
CA TRP A 193 -11.17 1.20 -4.51
C TRP A 193 -11.89 2.32 -3.77
N ILE A 194 -12.40 2.02 -2.59
CA ILE A 194 -13.19 2.93 -1.76
C ILE A 194 -12.55 3.02 -0.38
N LYS A 195 -12.21 4.24 0.07
CA LYS A 195 -11.73 4.48 1.42
C LYS A 195 -12.82 5.11 2.28
N VAL A 196 -12.98 4.57 3.49
CA VAL A 196 -13.87 5.09 4.51
C VAL A 196 -13.02 5.39 5.74
N LYS A 197 -13.02 6.65 6.15
CA LYS A 197 -12.23 7.12 7.29
C LYS A 197 -13.05 7.13 8.56
N ASN A 198 -12.45 6.72 9.67
CA ASN A 198 -13.00 6.93 10.99
C ASN A 198 -12.90 8.44 11.34
N PRO A 199 -14.03 9.13 11.55
CA PRO A 199 -14.01 10.56 11.83
C PRO A 199 -13.35 10.92 13.17
N ASN A 200 -13.23 9.95 14.07
CA ASN A 200 -12.68 10.11 15.42
C ASN A 200 -11.24 9.63 15.55
N ALA A 201 -10.63 9.12 14.47
CA ALA A 201 -9.24 8.66 14.51
C ALA A 201 -8.26 9.86 14.64
N PRO A 202 -7.08 9.69 15.29
CA PRO A 202 -6.04 10.73 15.36
C PRO A 202 -5.64 11.28 13.99
N ALA A 203 -5.57 10.44 12.97
CA ALA A 203 -5.31 10.85 11.58
C ALA A 203 -6.35 11.83 11.02
N ALA A 204 -7.59 11.80 11.50
CA ALA A 204 -8.64 12.73 11.09
C ALA A 204 -8.48 14.13 11.73
N SER A 205 -7.95 14.23 12.96
CA SER A 205 -7.64 15.50 13.60
C SER A 205 -6.42 16.14 12.95
N ARG A 206 -5.35 15.41 12.68
CA ARG A 206 -4.17 15.94 11.96
C ARG A 206 -4.54 16.57 10.62
N ALA A 207 -5.43 15.92 9.85
CA ALA A 207 -5.91 16.45 8.57
C ALA A 207 -6.70 17.75 8.71
N ARG A 208 -7.41 17.97 9.84
CA ARG A 208 -8.16 19.21 10.12
C ARG A 208 -7.24 20.32 10.60
N ASP A 209 -6.22 19.98 11.38
CA ASP A 209 -5.33 20.93 12.02
C ASP A 209 -4.14 21.34 11.13
N GLY A 210 -4.06 20.80 9.92
CA GLY A 210 -2.99 21.11 8.94
C GLY A 210 -1.59 20.64 9.35
N THR A 211 -1.51 19.73 10.30
CA THR A 211 -0.24 19.14 10.79
C THR A 211 0.19 17.97 9.88
N PHE A 212 0.76 18.29 8.71
CA PHE A 212 1.37 17.33 7.80
C PHE A 212 2.85 17.62 7.58
#